data_c5abf71292d113c21bfb03da946a4276
#
_entry.id   c5abf71292d113c21bfb03da946a4276
#
_cell.length_a   1.000
_cell.length_b   1.000
_cell.length_c   1.000
_cell.angle_alpha   90.00
_cell.angle_beta   90.00
_cell.angle_gamma   90.00
#
_symmetry.space_group_name_H-M   'P 1'
#
loop_
_entity.id
_entity.type
_entity.pdbx_description
1 polymer ?
#
loop_
_entity_poly.entity_id
_entity_poly.type
_entity_poly.pdbx_seq_one_letter_code
_entity_poly.pdbx_strand_id
1 'polypeptide(L)'
;MTPETIYDPLRRKDVTLTPEERVRQWFIEQLRTAAGVPLHQMMSEVALEYGAGKKWRADIVVYGHGGTPMAVVECKRPDVEITKEVLEQALRYNAVLQVPFLFLTNGHLTYICRKTEDGYEFLDKAPVYEEMLAQCRP
;
A
#
# COMPACT_ATOMS: atom_id res chain seq x y z
N MET A 1 -25.53 -12.87 -15.87
CA MET A 1 -24.13 -13.30 -15.92
C MET A 1 -23.49 -13.15 -14.55
N THR A 2 -22.72 -14.15 -14.14
CA THR A 2 -21.96 -14.10 -12.89
C THR A 2 -20.77 -13.18 -13.08
N PRO A 3 -20.53 -12.21 -12.19
CA PRO A 3 -19.34 -11.37 -12.29
C PRO A 3 -18.06 -12.23 -12.20
N GLU A 4 -17.05 -11.78 -12.91
CA GLU A 4 -15.74 -12.40 -12.82
C GLU A 4 -15.18 -12.19 -11.41
N THR A 5 -14.53 -13.20 -10.85
CA THR A 5 -13.94 -13.13 -9.51
C THR A 5 -12.47 -13.51 -9.57
N ILE A 6 -11.76 -13.12 -8.50
CA ILE A 6 -10.37 -13.49 -8.29
C ILE A 6 -10.21 -13.87 -6.82
N TYR A 7 -9.38 -14.86 -6.55
CA TYR A 7 -9.09 -15.24 -5.16
C TYR A 7 -8.13 -14.24 -4.52
N ASP A 8 -8.53 -13.67 -3.37
CA ASP A 8 -7.68 -12.77 -2.60
C ASP A 8 -7.01 -13.56 -1.48
N PRO A 9 -5.68 -13.75 -1.54
CA PRO A 9 -4.97 -14.51 -0.50
C PRO A 9 -4.95 -13.79 0.85
N LEU A 10 -5.20 -12.49 0.91
CA LEU A 10 -5.20 -11.74 2.16
C LEU A 10 -6.55 -11.84 2.86
N ARG A 11 -7.65 -11.73 2.11
CA ARG A 11 -9.01 -11.86 2.65
C ARG A 11 -9.48 -13.32 2.66
N ARG A 12 -8.72 -14.22 2.00
CA ARG A 12 -9.00 -15.66 1.91
C ARG A 12 -10.38 -15.97 1.37
N LYS A 13 -10.75 -15.31 0.29
CA LYS A 13 -12.03 -15.51 -0.38
C LYS A 13 -11.96 -14.99 -1.81
N ASP A 14 -12.92 -15.42 -2.62
CA ASP A 14 -13.09 -14.86 -3.95
C ASP A 14 -13.74 -13.50 -3.83
N VAL A 15 -13.20 -12.52 -4.54
CA VAL A 15 -13.71 -11.16 -4.58
C VAL A 15 -14.03 -10.79 -6.02
N THR A 16 -14.94 -9.84 -6.22
CA THR A 16 -15.28 -9.36 -7.56
C THR A 16 -14.05 -8.73 -8.20
N LEU A 17 -13.75 -9.16 -9.42
CA LEU A 17 -12.59 -8.65 -10.18
C LEU A 17 -12.96 -7.33 -10.86
N THR A 18 -12.84 -6.23 -10.12
CA THR A 18 -12.96 -4.88 -10.66
C THR A 18 -11.60 -4.43 -11.20
N PRO A 19 -11.54 -3.36 -12.03
CA PRO A 19 -10.25 -2.83 -12.47
C PRO A 19 -9.32 -2.44 -11.31
N GLU A 20 -9.86 -1.88 -10.22
CA GLU A 20 -9.07 -1.54 -9.04
C GLU A 20 -8.59 -2.79 -8.31
N GLU A 21 -9.46 -3.81 -8.18
CA GLU A 21 -9.08 -5.08 -7.55
C GLU A 21 -7.98 -5.78 -8.33
N ARG A 22 -7.98 -5.66 -9.65
CA ARG A 22 -6.92 -6.22 -10.49
C ARG A 22 -5.56 -5.58 -10.16
N VAL A 23 -5.54 -4.28 -9.95
CA VAL A 23 -4.32 -3.56 -9.55
C VAL A 23 -3.87 -4.01 -8.16
N ARG A 24 -4.81 -4.12 -7.21
CA ARG A 24 -4.49 -4.57 -5.85
C ARG A 24 -3.88 -5.97 -5.85
N GLN A 25 -4.48 -6.92 -6.56
CA GLN A 25 -3.99 -8.29 -6.61
C GLN A 25 -2.62 -8.37 -7.28
N TRP A 26 -2.42 -7.59 -8.34
CA TRP A 26 -1.10 -7.49 -8.98
C TRP A 26 -0.05 -6.97 -8.00
N PHE A 27 -0.40 -5.94 -7.22
CA PHE A 27 0.56 -5.35 -6.29
C PHE A 27 0.87 -6.27 -5.10
N ILE A 28 -0.12 -7.02 -4.61
CA ILE A 28 0.11 -8.05 -3.60
C ILE A 28 1.16 -9.06 -4.11
N GLU A 29 1.02 -9.49 -5.38
CA GLU A 29 1.98 -10.41 -5.98
C GLU A 29 3.38 -9.79 -6.10
N GLN A 30 3.46 -8.51 -6.47
CA GLN A 30 4.74 -7.81 -6.54
C GLN A 30 5.41 -7.74 -5.15
N LEU A 31 4.65 -7.40 -4.13
CA LEU A 31 5.18 -7.35 -2.77
C LEU A 31 5.67 -8.72 -2.31
N ARG A 32 4.91 -9.76 -2.62
CA ARG A 32 5.26 -11.13 -2.23
C ARG A 32 6.48 -11.65 -2.97
N THR A 33 6.51 -11.53 -4.30
CA THR A 33 7.55 -12.16 -5.14
C THR A 33 8.78 -11.30 -5.33
N ALA A 34 8.62 -10.00 -5.59
CA ALA A 34 9.75 -9.10 -5.85
C ALA A 34 10.32 -8.52 -4.57
N ALA A 35 9.48 -8.13 -3.61
CA ALA A 35 9.94 -7.52 -2.37
C ALA A 35 10.09 -8.52 -1.21
N GLY A 36 9.60 -9.75 -1.36
CA GLY A 36 9.75 -10.79 -0.34
C GLY A 36 8.91 -10.58 0.90
N VAL A 37 7.77 -9.87 0.78
CA VAL A 37 6.87 -9.65 1.91
C VAL A 37 6.06 -10.93 2.17
N PRO A 38 6.13 -11.49 3.39
CA PRO A 38 5.31 -12.65 3.71
C PRO A 38 3.82 -12.31 3.68
N LEU A 39 2.99 -13.22 3.18
CA LEU A 39 1.53 -13.00 3.11
C LEU A 39 0.94 -12.66 4.48
N HIS A 40 1.40 -13.30 5.54
CA HIS A 40 0.89 -13.06 6.89
C HIS A 40 1.27 -11.69 7.46
N GLN A 41 2.11 -10.94 6.78
CA GLN A 41 2.51 -9.59 7.16
C GLN A 41 1.78 -8.53 6.32
N MET A 42 0.78 -8.92 5.55
CA MET A 42 -0.04 -8.01 4.77
C MET A 42 -1.51 -8.14 5.14
N MET A 43 -2.24 -7.04 5.09
CA MET A 43 -3.70 -7.02 5.22
C MET A 43 -4.30 -6.08 4.19
N SER A 44 -5.48 -6.43 3.69
CA SER A 44 -6.26 -5.60 2.75
C SER A 44 -7.32 -4.81 3.48
N GLU A 45 -7.65 -3.63 2.93
CA GLU A 45 -8.76 -2.80 3.36
C GLU A 45 -8.73 -2.49 4.87
N VAL A 46 -7.58 -1.99 5.32
CA VAL A 46 -7.38 -1.65 6.73
C VAL A 46 -7.75 -0.20 6.97
N ALA A 47 -8.60 0.04 7.98
CA ALA A 47 -8.92 1.40 8.41
C ALA A 47 -7.86 1.86 9.42
N LEU A 48 -7.18 2.95 9.09
CA LEU A 48 -6.15 3.54 9.95
C LEU A 48 -6.66 4.88 10.49
N GLU A 49 -6.56 5.09 11.80
CA GLU A 49 -6.97 6.34 12.41
C GLU A 49 -5.92 7.44 12.21
N TYR A 50 -6.40 8.64 11.85
CA TYR A 50 -5.52 9.78 11.64
C TYR A 50 -6.08 11.05 12.30
N GLY A 51 -6.42 10.97 13.56
CA GLY A 51 -6.98 12.11 14.30
C GLY A 51 -8.31 11.73 14.95
N ALA A 52 -8.98 12.68 15.59
CA ALA A 52 -10.15 12.44 16.44
C ALA A 52 -11.28 11.68 15.74
N GLY A 53 -11.21 10.36 15.75
CA GLY A 53 -12.23 9.49 15.18
C GLY A 53 -12.22 9.39 13.65
N LYS A 54 -11.29 10.06 12.97
CA LYS A 54 -11.18 10.00 11.52
C LYS A 54 -10.36 8.79 11.09
N LYS A 55 -10.82 8.12 10.04
CA LYS A 55 -10.16 6.92 9.53
C LYS A 55 -9.89 7.06 8.04
N TRP A 56 -8.75 6.52 7.60
CA TRP A 56 -8.41 6.37 6.21
C TRP A 56 -8.27 4.88 5.91
N ARG A 57 -8.95 4.42 4.87
CA ARG A 57 -8.87 3.01 4.47
C ARG A 57 -7.73 2.82 3.50
N ALA A 58 -6.72 2.08 3.93
CA ALA A 58 -5.61 1.68 3.08
C ALA A 58 -5.99 0.42 2.30
N ASP A 59 -5.60 0.35 1.04
CA ASP A 59 -5.88 -0.83 0.21
C ASP A 59 -5.07 -2.03 0.67
N ILE A 60 -3.79 -1.81 0.98
CA ILE A 60 -2.91 -2.84 1.54
C ILE A 60 -2.06 -2.18 2.62
N VAL A 61 -1.88 -2.88 3.73
CA VAL A 61 -0.90 -2.48 4.77
C VAL A 61 0.09 -3.60 4.93
N VAL A 62 1.37 -3.25 4.92
CA VAL A 62 2.48 -4.16 5.21
C VAL A 62 2.93 -3.89 6.64
N TYR A 63 3.00 -4.94 7.44
CA TYR A 63 3.38 -4.83 8.85
C TYR A 63 4.82 -5.26 9.07
N GLY A 64 5.51 -4.53 9.92
CA GLY A 64 6.83 -4.90 10.39
C GLY A 64 6.75 -5.75 11.65
N HIS A 65 7.85 -5.81 12.37
CA HIS A 65 7.92 -6.54 13.65
C HIS A 65 6.99 -5.89 14.68
N GLY A 66 6.33 -6.72 15.48
CA GLY A 66 5.42 -6.25 16.52
C GLY A 66 4.08 -5.73 16.03
N GLY A 67 3.74 -5.98 14.76
CA GLY A 67 2.44 -5.58 14.21
C GLY A 67 2.30 -4.09 13.92
N THR A 68 3.42 -3.38 13.81
CA THR A 68 3.40 -1.95 13.48
C THR A 68 3.30 -1.75 11.96
N PRO A 69 2.38 -0.90 11.48
CA PRO A 69 2.31 -0.60 10.05
C PRO A 69 3.63 -0.02 9.54
N MET A 70 4.18 -0.63 8.50
CA MET A 70 5.46 -0.25 7.93
C MET A 70 5.30 0.39 6.56
N ALA A 71 4.37 -0.10 5.78
CA ALA A 71 4.06 0.46 4.46
C ALA A 71 2.57 0.46 4.21
N VAL A 72 2.11 1.49 3.54
CA VAL A 72 0.73 1.64 3.10
C VAL A 72 0.72 1.68 1.59
N VAL A 73 -0.20 0.94 0.99
CA VAL A 73 -0.38 0.94 -0.47
C VAL A 73 -1.75 1.50 -0.78
N GLU A 74 -1.81 2.46 -1.68
CA GLU A 74 -3.05 2.95 -2.25
C GLU A 74 -3.10 2.59 -3.73
N CYS A 75 -4.15 1.87 -4.12
CA CYS A 75 -4.35 1.40 -5.48
C CYS A 75 -5.45 2.21 -6.15
N LYS A 76 -5.16 2.67 -7.37
CA LYS A 76 -6.13 3.34 -8.22
C LYS A 76 -6.42 2.46 -9.43
N ARG A 77 -7.59 2.65 -10.05
CA ARG A 77 -7.92 1.96 -11.29
C ARG A 77 -6.91 2.34 -12.38
N PRO A 78 -6.68 1.45 -13.36
CA PRO A 78 -5.69 1.74 -14.42
C PRO A 78 -5.98 2.98 -15.26
N ASP A 79 -7.25 3.38 -15.36
CA ASP A 79 -7.67 4.56 -16.12
C ASP A 79 -7.60 5.86 -15.31
N VAL A 80 -7.24 5.79 -14.03
CA VAL A 80 -7.08 6.97 -13.19
C VAL A 80 -5.66 7.51 -13.34
N GLU A 81 -5.54 8.76 -13.77
CA GLU A 81 -4.26 9.44 -13.82
C GLU A 81 -3.85 9.83 -12.41
N ILE A 82 -2.59 9.50 -12.05
CA ILE A 82 -2.04 9.93 -10.76
C ILE A 82 -1.48 11.33 -10.95
N THR A 83 -2.34 12.31 -10.68
CA THR A 83 -1.97 13.72 -10.78
C THR A 83 -1.19 14.15 -9.55
N LYS A 84 -0.62 15.34 -9.60
CA LYS A 84 0.06 15.96 -8.46
C LYS A 84 -0.88 16.04 -7.25
N GLU A 85 -2.15 16.38 -7.48
CA GLU A 85 -3.16 16.51 -6.41
C GLU A 85 -3.45 15.16 -5.74
N VAL A 86 -3.55 14.09 -6.52
CA VAL A 86 -3.76 12.74 -5.99
C VAL A 86 -2.58 12.33 -5.12
N LEU A 87 -1.37 12.58 -5.60
CA LEU A 87 -0.15 12.25 -4.86
C LEU A 87 -0.04 13.06 -3.58
N GLU A 88 -0.28 14.37 -3.66
CA GLU A 88 -0.23 15.25 -2.48
C GLU A 88 -1.25 14.84 -1.42
N GLN A 89 -2.44 14.43 -1.82
CA GLN A 89 -3.46 13.96 -0.88
C GLN A 89 -3.00 12.70 -0.14
N ALA A 90 -2.42 11.74 -0.87
CA ALA A 90 -1.90 10.52 -0.26
C ALA A 90 -0.77 10.84 0.72
N LEU A 91 0.12 11.75 0.36
CA LEU A 91 1.22 12.18 1.23
C LEU A 91 0.70 12.87 2.50
N ARG A 92 -0.35 13.69 2.37
CA ARG A 92 -0.95 14.37 3.53
C ARG A 92 -1.53 13.38 4.54
N TYR A 93 -2.25 12.37 4.07
CA TYR A 93 -2.80 11.34 4.96
C TYR A 93 -1.68 10.55 5.63
N ASN A 94 -0.67 10.17 4.86
CA ASN A 94 0.44 9.40 5.41
C ASN A 94 1.28 10.21 6.39
N ALA A 95 1.38 11.53 6.20
CA ALA A 95 2.08 12.41 7.13
C ALA A 95 1.46 12.35 8.53
N VAL A 96 0.13 12.24 8.61
CA VAL A 96 -0.57 12.11 9.88
C VAL A 96 -0.42 10.70 10.45
N LEU A 97 -0.51 9.68 9.60
CA LEU A 97 -0.35 8.29 10.01
C LEU A 97 1.09 7.95 10.40
N GLN A 98 2.04 8.67 9.84
CA GLN A 98 3.49 8.48 10.06
C GLN A 98 4.00 7.09 9.72
N VAL A 99 3.43 6.47 8.71
CA VAL A 99 3.91 5.17 8.22
C VAL A 99 5.18 5.40 7.38
N PRO A 100 6.23 4.61 7.60
CA PRO A 100 7.54 4.86 6.95
C PRO A 100 7.52 4.84 5.42
N PHE A 101 6.71 3.97 4.80
CA PHE A 101 6.69 3.83 3.35
C PHE A 101 5.27 3.99 2.81
N LEU A 102 5.16 4.67 1.68
CA LEU A 102 3.90 4.84 0.95
C LEU A 102 4.11 4.41 -0.49
N PHE A 103 3.24 3.54 -0.98
CA PHE A 103 3.16 3.17 -2.39
C PHE A 103 1.83 3.64 -2.95
N LEU A 104 1.88 4.34 -4.07
CA LEU A 104 0.68 4.80 -4.78
C LEU A 104 0.78 4.31 -6.21
N THR A 105 -0.18 3.50 -6.66
CA THR A 105 -0.09 2.83 -7.96
C THR A 105 -1.43 2.76 -8.66
N ASN A 106 -1.39 2.82 -10.00
CA ASN A 106 -2.54 2.51 -10.86
C ASN A 106 -2.26 1.31 -11.77
N GLY A 107 -1.17 0.59 -11.51
CA GLY A 107 -0.76 -0.55 -12.32
C GLY A 107 0.18 -0.18 -13.47
N HIS A 108 0.17 1.07 -13.91
CA HIS A 108 1.05 1.59 -14.97
C HIS A 108 2.17 2.44 -14.39
N LEU A 109 1.86 3.21 -13.35
CA LEU A 109 2.79 4.11 -12.70
C LEU A 109 2.71 3.86 -11.21
N THR A 110 3.87 3.75 -10.57
CA THR A 110 3.96 3.54 -9.12
C THR A 110 4.91 4.57 -8.52
N TYR A 111 4.40 5.33 -7.56
CA TYR A 111 5.23 6.21 -6.74
C TYR A 111 5.58 5.47 -5.46
N ILE A 112 6.86 5.52 -5.09
CA ILE A 112 7.38 4.88 -3.90
C ILE A 112 8.00 5.99 -3.05
N CYS A 113 7.47 6.19 -1.85
CA CYS A 113 7.87 7.28 -0.99
C CYS A 113 8.33 6.75 0.35
N ARG A 114 9.43 7.31 0.86
CA ARG A 114 9.93 7.01 2.19
C ARG A 114 9.84 8.27 3.05
N LYS A 115 9.32 8.13 4.25
CA LYS A 115 9.24 9.25 5.20
C LYS A 115 10.63 9.62 5.70
N THR A 116 10.92 10.93 5.71
CA THR A 116 12.15 11.50 6.26
C THR A 116 11.77 12.45 7.39
N GLU A 117 12.76 13.03 8.07
CA GLU A 117 12.50 14.02 9.13
C GLU A 117 11.76 15.24 8.59
N ASP A 118 12.08 15.65 7.36
CA ASP A 118 11.55 16.89 6.77
C ASP A 118 10.40 16.65 5.79
N GLY A 119 9.96 15.41 5.59
CA GLY A 119 8.90 15.12 4.64
C GLY A 119 9.04 13.73 4.03
N TYR A 120 9.14 13.68 2.70
CA TYR A 120 9.24 12.43 1.95
C TYR A 120 10.31 12.52 0.90
N GLU A 121 10.99 11.40 0.66
CA GLU A 121 11.81 11.25 -0.53
C GLU A 121 11.18 10.20 -1.45
N PHE A 122 11.33 10.42 -2.75
CA PHE A 122 10.86 9.47 -3.75
C PHE A 122 11.97 8.47 -4.06
N LEU A 123 11.61 7.19 -4.13
CA LEU A 123 12.56 6.14 -4.43
C LEU A 123 12.34 5.65 -5.86
N ASP A 124 13.42 5.40 -6.59
CA ASP A 124 13.36 4.87 -7.94
C ASP A 124 13.02 3.39 -7.98
N LYS A 125 13.26 2.70 -6.88
CA LYS A 125 13.09 1.27 -6.78
C LYS A 125 12.48 0.91 -5.42
N ALA A 126 11.56 -0.05 -5.43
CA ALA A 126 10.95 -0.53 -4.20
C ALA A 126 11.99 -1.28 -3.36
N PRO A 127 12.13 -0.92 -2.07
CA PRO A 127 12.99 -1.67 -1.18
C PRO A 127 12.41 -3.07 -0.93
N VAL A 128 13.26 -4.05 -0.71
CA VAL A 128 12.79 -5.37 -0.30
C VAL A 128 12.40 -5.33 1.18
N TYR A 129 11.62 -6.34 1.59
CA TYR A 129 11.06 -6.38 2.95
C TYR A 129 12.14 -6.25 4.03
N GLU A 130 13.26 -6.96 3.87
CA GLU A 130 14.38 -6.90 4.83
C GLU A 130 14.96 -5.49 4.94
N GLU A 131 15.07 -4.76 3.83
CA GLU A 131 15.54 -3.39 3.85
C GLU A 131 14.56 -2.47 4.56
N MET A 132 13.26 -2.66 4.33
CA MET A 132 12.22 -1.88 5.02
C MET A 132 12.28 -2.14 6.53
N LEU A 133 12.40 -3.40 6.94
CA LEU A 133 12.52 -3.75 8.35
C LEU A 133 13.75 -3.10 8.99
N ALA A 134 14.88 -3.10 8.29
CA ALA A 134 16.12 -2.52 8.81
C ALA A 134 15.98 -1.01 9.03
N GLN A 135 15.27 -0.31 8.16
CA GLN A 135 15.06 1.13 8.26
C GLN A 135 14.02 1.51 9.32
N CYS A 136 13.19 0.58 9.76
CA CYS A 136 12.14 0.82 10.77
C CYS A 136 12.56 0.41 12.18
N ARG A 137 13.79 -0.02 12.38
CA ARG A 137 14.30 -0.36 13.71
C ARG A 137 14.54 0.91 14.52
N PRO A 138 14.17 0.90 15.82
CA PRO A 138 14.46 2.04 16.69
C PRO A 138 15.95 2.22 16.91
#